data_f2f962ac92846117ac2fa67337ab87e9
#
_entry.id   f2f962ac92846117ac2fa67337ab87e9
#
_cell.length_a   1.000
_cell.length_b   1.000
_cell.length_c   1.000
_cell.angle_alpha   90.00
_cell.angle_beta   90.00
_cell.angle_gamma   90.00
#
_symmetry.space_group_name_H-M   'P 1'
#
loop_
_entity.id
_entity.type
_entity.pdbx_description
1 polymer ?
#
loop_
_entity_poly.entity_id
_entity_poly.type
_entity_poly.pdbx_seq_one_letter_code
_entity_poly.pdbx_strand_id
1 'polypeptide(L)'
;MEERTIPELLRPSHEKGAFFEHCKVCNRELIEAQNDYCIEKVVKKQGDPPVDNVLFEYAICINCMNNLRNQMSAESQSAIMRYQIRKMAESPWQSEEEVMNSFKDDRCLFSGKHRDDMQQYTLVGYCRGKELQADRPPAMLDHLFLEEIQDLISDETRDELDRFSGDNFGWPPEVARQLKNGDLVFL
;
A
#
# COMPACT_ATOMS: atom_id res chain seq x y z
N MET A 1 12.39 24.11 -0.21
CA MET A 1 12.17 22.83 -0.90
C MET A 1 11.90 21.83 0.20
N GLU A 2 10.65 21.40 0.33
CA GLU A 2 10.36 20.31 1.26
C GLU A 2 11.11 19.07 0.78
N GLU A 3 11.76 18.42 1.72
CA GLU A 3 12.59 17.24 1.48
C GLU A 3 11.66 16.10 1.03
N ARG A 4 11.71 15.77 -0.27
CA ARG A 4 10.92 14.68 -0.86
C ARG A 4 11.48 13.29 -0.58
N THR A 5 12.51 13.22 0.24
CA THR A 5 13.14 11.95 0.62
C THR A 5 12.10 11.00 1.19
N ILE A 6 12.14 9.73 0.76
CA ILE A 6 11.23 8.69 1.25
C ILE A 6 11.30 8.63 2.78
N PRO A 7 10.18 8.84 3.50
CA PRO A 7 10.14 8.79 4.96
C PRO A 7 10.59 7.42 5.50
N GLU A 8 11.22 7.42 6.67
CA GLU A 8 11.68 6.18 7.34
C GLU A 8 10.56 5.15 7.48
N LEU A 9 9.32 5.61 7.72
CA LEU A 9 8.16 4.76 7.88
C LEU A 9 7.85 3.91 6.61
N LEU A 10 8.23 4.40 5.42
CA LEU A 10 8.09 3.70 4.13
C LEU A 10 9.35 2.92 3.73
N ARG A 11 10.47 3.04 4.45
CA ARG A 11 11.69 2.30 4.15
C ARG A 11 11.63 0.87 4.67
N PRO A 12 12.52 -0.03 4.21
CA PRO A 12 12.60 -1.40 4.72
C PRO A 12 12.74 -1.43 6.25
N SER A 13 11.95 -2.26 6.90
CA SER A 13 11.94 -2.36 8.37
C SER A 13 13.13 -3.14 8.93
N HIS A 14 13.75 -4.00 8.12
CA HIS A 14 14.84 -4.88 8.52
C HIS A 14 16.20 -4.19 8.57
N GLU A 15 16.35 -3.02 7.94
CA GLU A 15 17.61 -2.27 7.90
C GLU A 15 17.35 -0.76 7.94
N LYS A 16 17.70 -0.14 9.07
CA LYS A 16 17.49 1.30 9.29
C LYS A 16 18.25 2.14 8.27
N GLY A 17 17.56 3.07 7.62
CA GLY A 17 18.13 3.96 6.62
C GLY A 17 18.26 3.36 5.22
N ALA A 18 17.99 2.07 5.03
CA ALA A 18 18.01 1.41 3.72
C ALA A 18 16.83 1.88 2.83
N PHE A 19 16.93 1.54 1.54
CA PHE A 19 15.87 1.71 0.55
C PHE A 19 15.55 0.37 -0.11
N PHE A 20 14.37 0.25 -0.69
CA PHE A 20 14.06 -0.89 -1.56
C PHE A 20 14.83 -0.74 -2.88
N GLU A 21 15.87 -1.51 -3.06
CA GLU A 21 16.77 -1.38 -4.23
C GLU A 21 16.22 -2.03 -5.48
N HIS A 22 15.39 -3.07 -5.32
CA HIS A 22 14.91 -3.87 -6.44
C HIS A 22 13.39 -4.10 -6.40
N CYS A 23 12.79 -4.14 -7.60
CA CYS A 23 11.40 -4.57 -7.76
C CYS A 23 11.22 -6.02 -7.33
N LYS A 24 10.27 -6.28 -6.45
CA LYS A 24 9.98 -7.62 -5.93
C LYS A 24 9.60 -8.63 -7.02
N VAL A 25 9.00 -8.17 -8.13
CA VAL A 25 8.49 -9.02 -9.21
C VAL A 25 9.54 -9.30 -10.28
N CYS A 26 10.15 -8.26 -10.84
CA CYS A 26 11.06 -8.41 -11.98
C CYS A 26 12.54 -8.18 -11.66
N ASN A 27 12.85 -7.95 -10.39
CA ASN A 27 14.20 -7.67 -9.88
C ASN A 27 14.89 -6.47 -10.53
N ARG A 28 14.11 -5.56 -11.17
CA ARG A 28 14.65 -4.31 -11.74
C ARG A 28 15.17 -3.43 -10.62
N GLU A 29 16.34 -2.84 -10.85
CA GLU A 29 16.93 -1.84 -9.97
C GLU A 29 16.04 -0.57 -9.94
N LEU A 30 15.80 0.00 -8.76
CA LEU A 30 14.83 1.08 -8.54
C LEU A 30 15.48 2.44 -8.22
N ILE A 31 16.63 2.43 -7.57
CA ILE A 31 17.22 3.62 -6.96
C ILE A 31 18.11 4.38 -7.94
N GLU A 32 19.18 3.75 -8.41
CA GLU A 32 20.18 4.41 -9.27
C GLU A 32 19.65 4.66 -10.68
N ALA A 33 18.84 3.73 -11.21
CA ALA A 33 18.18 3.88 -12.49
C ALA A 33 16.97 4.84 -12.46
N GLN A 34 16.64 5.39 -11.29
CA GLN A 34 15.52 6.31 -11.08
C GLN A 34 14.20 5.83 -11.68
N ASN A 35 13.93 4.55 -11.56
CA ASN A 35 12.66 3.97 -11.99
C ASN A 35 11.51 4.43 -11.10
N ASP A 36 10.33 4.59 -11.69
CA ASP A 36 9.11 4.78 -10.92
C ASP A 36 8.66 3.47 -10.29
N TYR A 37 8.30 3.52 -9.00
CA TYR A 37 7.85 2.36 -8.25
C TYR A 37 6.89 2.74 -7.12
N CYS A 38 6.17 1.76 -6.64
CA CYS A 38 5.31 1.87 -5.48
C CYS A 38 5.89 1.03 -4.33
N ILE A 39 5.88 1.58 -3.13
CA ILE A 39 6.13 0.86 -1.88
C ILE A 39 4.78 0.55 -1.26
N GLU A 40 4.64 -0.66 -0.78
CA GLU A 40 3.53 -1.08 0.07
C GLU A 40 4.07 -1.76 1.32
N LYS A 41 3.53 -1.38 2.48
CA LYS A 41 3.91 -1.94 3.76
C LYS A 41 2.67 -2.13 4.61
N VAL A 42 2.40 -3.36 5.04
CA VAL A 42 1.28 -3.70 5.91
C VAL A 42 1.77 -3.88 7.34
N VAL A 43 1.14 -3.17 8.25
CA VAL A 43 1.50 -3.11 9.67
C VAL A 43 0.28 -3.52 10.51
N LYS A 44 0.50 -4.38 11.49
CA LYS A 44 -0.50 -4.82 12.47
C LYS A 44 0.00 -4.57 13.88
N LYS A 45 -0.86 -4.04 14.72
CA LYS A 45 -0.55 -3.89 16.15
C LYS A 45 -0.67 -5.21 16.87
N GLN A 46 0.33 -5.53 17.69
CA GLN A 46 0.39 -6.77 18.46
C GLN A 46 0.89 -6.50 19.88
N GLY A 47 0.43 -7.29 20.84
CA GLY A 47 0.88 -7.22 22.23
C GLY A 47 0.08 -6.25 23.09
N ASP A 48 0.49 -6.21 24.39
CA ASP A 48 -0.03 -5.27 25.39
C ASP A 48 1.16 -4.75 26.23
N PRO A 49 1.58 -3.47 26.07
CA PRO A 49 1.00 -2.47 25.16
C PRO A 49 1.19 -2.81 23.67
N PRO A 50 0.31 -2.32 22.79
CA PRO A 50 0.36 -2.62 21.36
C PRO A 50 1.61 -2.02 20.71
N VAL A 51 2.31 -2.84 19.90
CA VAL A 51 3.49 -2.45 19.14
C VAL A 51 3.23 -2.73 17.66
N ASP A 52 3.69 -1.83 16.80
CA ASP A 52 3.62 -2.00 15.36
C ASP A 52 4.52 -3.16 14.90
N ASN A 53 3.92 -4.15 14.25
CA ASN A 53 4.59 -5.28 13.64
C ASN A 53 4.36 -5.29 12.13
N VAL A 54 5.44 -5.20 11.35
CA VAL A 54 5.36 -5.27 9.90
C VAL A 54 5.06 -6.69 9.47
N LEU A 55 3.88 -6.92 8.88
CA LEU A 55 3.48 -8.23 8.38
C LEU A 55 4.20 -8.55 7.07
N PHE A 56 4.23 -7.58 6.15
CA PHE A 56 5.02 -7.63 4.93
C PHE A 56 5.28 -6.24 4.39
N GLU A 57 6.31 -6.14 3.56
CA GLU A 57 6.71 -4.91 2.88
C GLU A 57 7.42 -5.24 1.57
N TYR A 58 7.20 -4.43 0.57
CA TYR A 58 7.87 -4.59 -0.74
C TYR A 58 7.83 -3.30 -1.56
N ALA A 59 8.65 -3.29 -2.61
CA ALA A 59 8.55 -2.30 -3.68
C ALA A 59 8.29 -3.00 -5.02
N ILE A 60 7.42 -2.42 -5.83
CA ILE A 60 7.05 -2.90 -7.15
C ILE A 60 7.19 -1.79 -8.18
N CYS A 61 7.93 -2.02 -9.29
CA CYS A 61 8.04 -1.02 -10.34
C CYS A 61 6.69 -0.79 -11.03
N ILE A 62 6.46 0.41 -11.54
CA ILE A 62 5.18 0.80 -12.17
C ILE A 62 4.78 -0.14 -13.32
N ASN A 63 5.75 -0.67 -14.06
CA ASN A 63 5.46 -1.62 -15.14
C ASN A 63 4.84 -2.93 -14.61
N CYS A 64 5.40 -3.49 -13.54
CA CYS A 64 4.86 -4.70 -12.93
C CYS A 64 3.50 -4.44 -12.27
N MET A 65 3.31 -3.28 -11.63
CA MET A 65 2.04 -2.87 -11.05
C MET A 65 0.97 -2.69 -12.14
N ASN A 66 1.31 -2.06 -13.27
CA ASN A 66 0.38 -1.93 -14.40
C ASN A 66 0.04 -3.28 -15.02
N ASN A 67 1.02 -4.20 -15.12
CA ASN A 67 0.74 -5.55 -15.61
C ASN A 67 -0.25 -6.29 -14.71
N LEU A 68 -0.10 -6.19 -13.39
CA LEU A 68 -1.05 -6.76 -12.43
C LEU A 68 -2.43 -6.14 -12.60
N ARG A 69 -2.51 -4.80 -12.68
CA ARG A 69 -3.78 -4.09 -12.88
C ARG A 69 -4.48 -4.50 -14.18
N ASN A 70 -3.74 -4.72 -15.26
CA ASN A 70 -4.29 -5.16 -16.55
C ASN A 70 -4.83 -6.59 -16.53
N GLN A 71 -4.45 -7.41 -15.54
CA GLN A 71 -5.00 -8.76 -15.34
C GLN A 71 -6.33 -8.74 -14.59
N MET A 72 -6.63 -7.65 -13.89
CA MET A 72 -7.92 -7.49 -13.21
C MET A 72 -9.04 -7.25 -14.21
N SER A 73 -10.23 -7.76 -13.91
CA SER A 73 -11.42 -7.50 -14.74
C SER A 73 -11.75 -6.01 -14.81
N ALA A 74 -12.26 -5.54 -15.95
CA ALA A 74 -12.68 -4.13 -16.12
C ALA A 74 -13.77 -3.74 -15.10
N GLU A 75 -14.62 -4.68 -14.72
CA GLU A 75 -15.64 -4.47 -13.70
C GLU A 75 -15.01 -4.19 -12.32
N SER A 76 -14.05 -5.03 -11.89
CA SER A 76 -13.32 -4.84 -10.64
C SER A 76 -12.56 -3.51 -10.61
N GLN A 77 -11.82 -3.19 -11.68
CA GLN A 77 -11.12 -1.91 -11.78
C GLN A 77 -12.09 -0.71 -11.65
N SER A 78 -13.23 -0.78 -12.32
CA SER A 78 -14.25 0.27 -12.26
C SER A 78 -14.91 0.36 -10.89
N ALA A 79 -15.16 -0.77 -10.23
CA ALA A 79 -15.75 -0.82 -8.89
C ALA A 79 -14.79 -0.21 -7.85
N ILE A 80 -13.51 -0.57 -7.88
CA ILE A 80 -12.48 -0.01 -7.00
C ILE A 80 -12.37 1.51 -7.22
N MET A 81 -12.30 1.97 -8.46
CA MET A 81 -12.19 3.41 -8.77
C MET A 81 -13.40 4.18 -8.20
N ARG A 82 -14.63 3.72 -8.46
CA ARG A 82 -15.84 4.37 -7.91
C ARG A 82 -15.84 4.39 -6.39
N TYR A 83 -15.38 3.31 -5.77
CA TYR A 83 -15.28 3.20 -4.32
C TYR A 83 -14.27 4.21 -3.75
N GLN A 84 -13.08 4.31 -4.32
CA GLN A 84 -12.04 5.27 -3.92
C GLN A 84 -12.53 6.72 -4.05
N ILE A 85 -13.18 7.07 -5.16
CA ILE A 85 -13.77 8.41 -5.38
C ILE A 85 -14.83 8.71 -4.30
N ARG A 86 -15.70 7.75 -4.00
CA ARG A 86 -16.72 7.92 -2.96
C ARG A 86 -16.08 8.12 -1.58
N LYS A 87 -15.13 7.27 -1.19
CA LYS A 87 -14.43 7.38 0.10
C LYS A 87 -13.67 8.70 0.25
N MET A 88 -13.08 9.19 -0.84
CA MET A 88 -12.43 10.50 -0.85
C MET A 88 -13.43 11.63 -0.68
N ALA A 89 -14.61 11.56 -1.32
CA ALA A 89 -15.67 12.55 -1.15
C ALA A 89 -16.30 12.54 0.27
N GLU A 90 -16.30 11.38 0.93
CA GLU A 90 -16.78 11.20 2.30
C GLU A 90 -15.70 11.47 3.36
N SER A 91 -14.46 11.70 2.95
CA SER A 91 -13.32 11.92 3.86
C SER A 91 -13.48 13.20 4.68
N PRO A 92 -12.86 13.29 5.87
CA PRO A 92 -13.01 14.47 6.74
C PRO A 92 -12.21 15.70 6.26
N TRP A 93 -11.41 15.55 5.20
CA TRP A 93 -10.49 16.59 4.74
C TRP A 93 -11.24 17.73 4.06
N GLN A 94 -10.88 18.98 4.41
CA GLN A 94 -11.51 20.18 3.88
C GLN A 94 -10.68 20.86 2.80
N SER A 95 -9.41 20.44 2.63
CA SER A 95 -8.48 21.02 1.66
C SER A 95 -7.50 19.98 1.12
N GLU A 96 -6.90 20.27 -0.03
CA GLU A 96 -5.81 19.47 -0.58
C GLU A 96 -4.59 19.44 0.36
N GLU A 97 -4.34 20.51 1.08
CA GLU A 97 -3.24 20.59 2.04
C GLU A 97 -3.44 19.57 3.18
N GLU A 98 -4.64 19.44 3.71
CA GLU A 98 -4.95 18.44 4.74
C GLU A 98 -4.77 17.02 4.21
N VAL A 99 -5.22 16.73 2.98
CA VAL A 99 -4.98 15.46 2.30
C VAL A 99 -3.49 15.16 2.19
N MET A 100 -2.70 16.13 1.72
CA MET A 100 -1.25 16.00 1.56
C MET A 100 -0.51 15.78 2.88
N ASN A 101 -1.03 16.35 3.97
CA ASN A 101 -0.44 16.22 5.30
C ASN A 101 -0.95 15.00 6.08
N SER A 102 -2.03 14.33 5.66
CA SER A 102 -2.64 13.21 6.38
C SER A 102 -1.64 12.13 6.79
N PHE A 103 -0.71 11.78 5.89
CA PHE A 103 0.35 10.81 6.17
C PHE A 103 1.36 11.31 7.23
N LYS A 104 1.76 12.58 7.18
CA LYS A 104 2.66 13.19 8.15
C LYS A 104 2.04 13.28 9.54
N ASP A 105 0.71 13.43 9.58
CA ASP A 105 -0.08 13.51 10.80
C ASP A 105 -0.52 12.14 11.32
N ASP A 106 0.07 11.05 10.78
CA ASP A 106 -0.25 9.67 11.14
C ASP A 106 -1.75 9.33 11.02
N ARG A 107 -2.42 9.79 9.95
CA ARG A 107 -3.85 9.61 9.74
C ARG A 107 -4.18 8.85 8.46
N CYS A 108 -5.23 8.05 8.55
CA CYS A 108 -5.81 7.36 7.39
C CYS A 108 -6.33 8.37 6.36
N LEU A 109 -5.94 8.19 5.10
CA LEU A 109 -6.34 9.06 3.98
C LEU A 109 -7.86 9.19 3.82
N PHE A 110 -8.62 8.13 4.07
CA PHE A 110 -10.07 8.14 3.84
C PHE A 110 -10.89 8.41 5.09
N SER A 111 -10.52 7.87 6.24
CA SER A 111 -11.31 8.02 7.48
C SER A 111 -10.82 9.14 8.40
N GLY A 112 -9.61 9.66 8.19
CA GLY A 112 -8.96 10.60 9.12
C GLY A 112 -8.57 9.99 10.47
N LYS A 113 -8.79 8.68 10.66
CA LYS A 113 -8.50 7.96 11.89
C LYS A 113 -6.99 7.98 12.16
N HIS A 114 -6.61 8.27 13.40
CA HIS A 114 -5.19 8.28 13.76
C HIS A 114 -4.62 6.86 13.82
N ARG A 115 -3.34 6.71 13.50
CA ARG A 115 -2.62 5.43 13.49
C ARG A 115 -2.80 4.64 14.79
N ASP A 116 -2.79 5.32 15.93
CA ASP A 116 -2.92 4.66 17.23
C ASP A 116 -4.27 3.99 17.44
N ASP A 117 -5.31 4.45 16.72
CA ASP A 117 -6.67 3.92 16.78
C ASP A 117 -6.93 2.81 15.76
N MET A 118 -5.97 2.52 14.87
CA MET A 118 -6.06 1.45 13.88
C MET A 118 -5.36 0.18 14.38
N GLN A 119 -6.00 -0.97 14.26
CA GLN A 119 -5.41 -2.27 14.62
C GLN A 119 -4.46 -2.78 13.53
N GLN A 120 -4.78 -2.47 12.29
CA GLN A 120 -3.98 -2.80 11.12
C GLN A 120 -4.12 -1.68 10.09
N TYR A 121 -3.04 -1.36 9.41
CA TYR A 121 -3.02 -0.32 8.38
C TYR A 121 -1.99 -0.63 7.30
N THR A 122 -2.20 -0.06 6.12
CA THR A 122 -1.28 -0.15 4.99
C THR A 122 -0.69 1.22 4.69
N LEU A 123 0.61 1.26 4.48
CA LEU A 123 1.36 2.42 4.01
C LEU A 123 1.65 2.25 2.53
N VAL A 124 1.35 3.28 1.75
CA VAL A 124 1.57 3.31 0.30
C VAL A 124 2.39 4.54 -0.06
N GLY A 125 3.42 4.38 -0.88
CA GLY A 125 4.23 5.49 -1.38
C GLY A 125 4.63 5.31 -2.83
N TYR A 126 4.40 6.33 -3.65
CA TYR A 126 4.88 6.36 -5.04
C TYR A 126 6.20 7.10 -5.11
N CYS A 127 7.22 6.45 -5.65
CA CYS A 127 8.61 6.88 -5.56
C CYS A 127 9.29 6.91 -6.92
N ARG A 128 10.38 7.72 -7.02
CA ARG A 128 11.37 7.68 -8.08
C ARG A 128 12.75 7.81 -7.46
N GLY A 129 13.61 6.82 -7.65
CA GLY A 129 14.89 6.79 -6.94
C GLY A 129 14.67 6.86 -5.42
N LYS A 130 15.29 7.82 -4.74
CA LYS A 130 15.19 8.01 -3.27
C LYS A 130 14.12 9.02 -2.85
N GLU A 131 13.23 9.45 -3.77
CA GLU A 131 12.27 10.51 -3.51
C GLU A 131 10.83 10.07 -3.74
N LEU A 132 9.91 10.66 -2.99
CA LEU A 132 8.48 10.59 -3.24
C LEU A 132 8.11 11.39 -4.51
N GLN A 133 7.15 10.89 -5.29
CA GLN A 133 6.57 11.64 -6.40
C GLN A 133 5.75 12.81 -5.88
N ALA A 134 5.91 13.99 -6.51
CA ALA A 134 5.28 15.24 -6.04
C ALA A 134 3.76 15.26 -6.21
N ASP A 135 3.27 14.58 -7.23
CA ASP A 135 1.86 14.52 -7.63
C ASP A 135 1.08 13.38 -6.95
N ARG A 136 1.79 12.56 -6.17
CA ARG A 136 1.21 11.40 -5.46
C ARG A 136 1.72 11.35 -4.02
N PRO A 137 1.04 12.04 -3.08
CA PRO A 137 1.42 11.98 -1.69
C PRO A 137 1.37 10.55 -1.16
N PRO A 138 2.25 10.20 -0.20
CA PRO A 138 2.14 8.93 0.48
C PRO A 138 0.81 8.85 1.23
N ALA A 139 0.30 7.64 1.40
CA ALA A 139 -0.97 7.41 2.07
C ALA A 139 -0.85 6.36 3.17
N MET A 140 -1.64 6.53 4.22
CA MET A 140 -1.93 5.54 5.24
C MET A 140 -3.40 5.14 5.13
N LEU A 141 -3.68 3.86 5.06
CA LEU A 141 -5.02 3.31 4.83
C LEU A 141 -5.38 2.36 5.96
N ASP A 142 -6.53 2.59 6.60
CA ASP A 142 -7.10 1.64 7.56
C ASP A 142 -7.43 0.31 6.84
N HIS A 143 -7.17 -0.80 7.49
CA HIS A 143 -7.46 -2.13 6.98
C HIS A 143 -8.93 -2.33 6.56
N LEU A 144 -9.86 -1.72 7.27
CA LEU A 144 -11.29 -1.77 6.93
C LEU A 144 -11.60 -1.29 5.50
N PHE A 145 -10.81 -0.32 4.99
CA PHE A 145 -10.93 0.12 3.61
C PHE A 145 -10.55 -0.99 2.62
N LEU A 146 -9.53 -1.77 2.94
CA LEU A 146 -9.05 -2.85 2.09
C LEU A 146 -10.00 -4.06 2.13
N GLU A 147 -10.60 -4.37 3.28
CA GLU A 147 -11.64 -5.41 3.39
C GLU A 147 -12.85 -5.07 2.51
N GLU A 148 -13.33 -3.81 2.55
CA GLU A 148 -14.43 -3.37 1.69
C GLU A 148 -14.10 -3.51 0.18
N ILE A 149 -12.85 -3.34 -0.24
CA ILE A 149 -12.41 -3.56 -1.63
C ILE A 149 -12.52 -5.04 -2.03
N GLN A 150 -12.22 -5.97 -1.14
CA GLN A 150 -12.33 -7.42 -1.41
C GLN A 150 -13.76 -7.83 -1.83
N ASP A 151 -14.77 -7.18 -1.25
CA ASP A 151 -16.17 -7.44 -1.57
C ASP A 151 -16.58 -6.88 -2.94
N LEU A 152 -15.76 -5.99 -3.52
CA LEU A 152 -16.04 -5.32 -4.80
C LEU A 152 -15.41 -6.00 -6.01
N ILE A 153 -14.42 -6.86 -5.79
CA ILE A 153 -13.71 -7.52 -6.88
C ILE A 153 -14.36 -8.84 -7.27
N SER A 154 -14.30 -9.16 -8.57
CA SER A 154 -14.78 -10.45 -9.08
C SER A 154 -13.89 -11.60 -8.61
N ASP A 155 -14.45 -12.82 -8.59
CA ASP A 155 -13.69 -14.04 -8.27
C ASP A 155 -12.49 -14.21 -9.20
N GLU A 156 -12.64 -13.93 -10.50
CA GLU A 156 -11.54 -13.94 -11.47
C GLU A 156 -10.40 -12.99 -11.06
N THR A 157 -10.73 -11.76 -10.65
CA THR A 157 -9.72 -10.80 -10.17
C THR A 157 -9.06 -11.28 -8.87
N ARG A 158 -9.82 -11.88 -7.97
CA ARG A 158 -9.30 -12.45 -6.72
C ARG A 158 -8.30 -13.57 -7.01
N ASP A 159 -8.65 -14.50 -7.90
CA ASP A 159 -7.78 -15.61 -8.31
C ASP A 159 -6.47 -15.11 -8.94
N GLU A 160 -6.51 -14.04 -9.75
CA GLU A 160 -5.31 -13.41 -10.32
C GLU A 160 -4.42 -12.76 -9.23
N LEU A 161 -5.00 -12.06 -8.28
CA LEU A 161 -4.27 -11.46 -7.16
C LEU A 161 -3.64 -12.53 -6.26
N ASP A 162 -4.35 -13.62 -5.99
CA ASP A 162 -3.85 -14.76 -5.22
C ASP A 162 -2.69 -15.45 -5.93
N ARG A 163 -2.80 -15.65 -7.25
CA ARG A 163 -1.72 -16.21 -8.08
C ARG A 163 -0.50 -15.31 -8.08
N PHE A 164 -0.71 -14.00 -8.34
CA PHE A 164 0.38 -13.02 -8.31
C PHE A 164 1.10 -13.02 -6.96
N SER A 165 0.36 -13.07 -5.87
CA SER A 165 0.90 -13.13 -4.51
C SER A 165 1.70 -14.40 -4.27
N GLY A 166 1.17 -15.55 -4.66
CA GLY A 166 1.84 -16.84 -4.51
C GLY A 166 3.15 -16.92 -5.30
N ASP A 167 3.15 -16.44 -6.54
CA ASP A 167 4.29 -16.52 -7.44
C ASP A 167 5.43 -15.56 -7.04
N ASN A 168 5.11 -14.40 -6.48
CA ASN A 168 6.11 -13.34 -6.29
C ASN A 168 6.56 -13.17 -4.83
N PHE A 169 5.75 -13.55 -3.85
CA PHE A 169 6.06 -13.21 -2.45
C PHE A 169 6.46 -14.41 -1.60
N GLY A 170 6.12 -15.63 -1.99
CA GLY A 170 6.48 -16.83 -1.22
C GLY A 170 6.07 -16.71 0.25
N TRP A 171 4.84 -16.27 0.50
CA TRP A 171 4.35 -15.91 1.82
C TRP A 171 4.57 -17.00 2.87
N PRO A 172 4.95 -16.63 4.10
CA PRO A 172 4.83 -17.52 5.25
C PRO A 172 3.39 -18.06 5.33
N PRO A 173 3.19 -19.31 5.78
CA PRO A 173 1.85 -19.94 5.83
C PRO A 173 0.79 -19.11 6.57
N GLU A 174 1.21 -18.31 7.56
CA GLU A 174 0.34 -17.42 8.33
C GLU A 174 -0.14 -16.24 7.50
N VAL A 175 0.75 -15.61 6.74
CA VAL A 175 0.42 -14.49 5.84
C VAL A 175 -0.43 -14.99 4.68
N ALA A 176 -0.08 -16.13 4.07
CA ALA A 176 -0.88 -16.76 3.01
C ALA A 176 -2.31 -17.11 3.48
N ARG A 177 -2.49 -17.47 4.76
CA ARG A 177 -3.81 -17.75 5.35
C ARG A 177 -4.61 -16.46 5.54
N GLN A 178 -3.98 -15.37 5.97
CA GLN A 178 -4.61 -14.07 6.12
C GLN A 178 -5.05 -13.50 4.75
N LEU A 179 -4.23 -13.65 3.72
CA LEU A 179 -4.58 -13.29 2.33
C LEU A 179 -5.82 -14.04 1.85
N LYS A 180 -5.89 -15.35 2.08
CA LYS A 180 -7.05 -16.19 1.69
C LYS A 180 -8.33 -15.84 2.44
N ASN A 181 -8.22 -15.31 3.64
CA ASN A 181 -9.37 -14.90 4.45
C ASN A 181 -9.81 -13.45 4.16
N GLY A 182 -9.17 -12.76 3.21
CA GLY A 182 -9.43 -11.36 2.92
C GLY A 182 -8.82 -10.37 3.92
N ASP A 183 -7.97 -10.85 4.84
CA ASP A 183 -7.33 -10.02 5.86
C ASP A 183 -6.20 -9.12 5.30
N LEU A 184 -5.77 -9.38 4.06
CA LEU A 184 -4.72 -8.60 3.38
C LEU A 184 -5.11 -8.38 1.92
N VAL A 185 -4.95 -7.17 1.42
CA VAL A 185 -5.31 -6.75 0.06
C VAL A 185 -4.14 -5.98 -0.54
N PHE A 186 -3.85 -6.25 -1.81
CA PHE A 186 -2.94 -5.42 -2.62
C PHE A 186 -3.72 -4.30 -3.29
N LEU A 187 -3.14 -3.11 -3.32
CA LEU A 187 -3.68 -1.92 -3.97
C LEU A 187 -3.11 -1.70 -5.38
#